data_36e3d3dc838a35c2b5591f1d8bb1f699
#
_entry.id   36e3d3dc838a35c2b5591f1d8bb1f699
#
_cell.length_a   1.000
_cell.length_b   1.000
_cell.length_c   1.000
_cell.angle_alpha   90.00
_cell.angle_beta   90.00
_cell.angle_gamma   90.00
#
_symmetry.space_group_name_H-M   'P 1'
#
loop_
_entity.id
_entity.type
_entity.pdbx_description
1 polymer ?
#
loop_
_entity_poly.entity_id
_entity_poly.type
_entity_poly.pdbx_seq_one_letter_code
_entity_poly.pdbx_strand_id
1 'polypeptide(L)'
;MIELENVSKTFTLHAQGGARIDVIHGATFSVGPGECAALTGPSGAGKSTIMRMIWGNYLAEAGSIRVCGVDVARAEPRQVLALRRGAMGYVSQFLRVVPRVGAVDVVAEPLLVAGMDRDAAVARAEALLTRLNVPRTLWTLSPMTFSGGEQQRVNIARGFAAPRRALLLDEPTASLDPMNREVVLELIEAAKADGAAILGIFHDAAARARVCDREIDVGAFSPGVAA
;
A
#
# COMPACT_ATOMS: atom_id res chain seq x y z
N MET A 1 1.61 -8.33 -10.26
CA MET A 1 0.67 -9.44 -10.40
C MET A 1 0.02 -9.70 -9.06
N ILE A 2 -1.20 -9.24 -8.95
CA ILE A 2 -2.07 -9.43 -7.79
C ILE A 2 -3.31 -10.12 -8.33
N GLU A 3 -3.73 -11.24 -7.73
CA GLU A 3 -4.86 -12.05 -8.20
C GLU A 3 -5.72 -12.45 -7.00
N LEU A 4 -7.00 -12.16 -7.07
CA LEU A 4 -8.01 -12.60 -6.10
C LEU A 4 -9.01 -13.49 -6.82
N GLU A 5 -9.32 -14.65 -6.25
CA GLU A 5 -10.30 -15.60 -6.77
C GLU A 5 -11.30 -15.98 -5.69
N ASN A 6 -12.55 -15.57 -5.85
CA ASN A 6 -13.68 -15.89 -4.97
C ASN A 6 -13.40 -15.60 -3.48
N VAL A 7 -12.74 -14.45 -3.19
CA VAL A 7 -12.29 -14.08 -1.85
C VAL A 7 -13.46 -13.58 -1.02
N SER A 8 -13.61 -14.12 0.19
CA SER A 8 -14.63 -13.68 1.16
C SER A 8 -14.01 -13.39 2.52
N LYS A 9 -14.60 -12.41 3.24
CA LYS A 9 -14.17 -12.00 4.58
C LYS A 9 -15.33 -11.55 5.44
N THR A 10 -15.45 -12.18 6.61
CA THR A 10 -16.33 -11.82 7.71
C THR A 10 -15.50 -11.46 8.94
N PHE A 11 -15.93 -10.50 9.73
CA PHE A 11 -15.37 -10.21 11.04
C PHE A 11 -16.35 -10.63 12.14
N THR A 12 -15.85 -11.29 13.17
CA THR A 12 -16.62 -11.62 14.38
C THR A 12 -16.24 -10.65 15.49
N LEU A 13 -17.20 -9.89 15.99
CA LEU A 13 -17.03 -8.93 17.07
C LEU A 13 -17.24 -9.64 18.42
N HIS A 14 -16.19 -10.28 18.94
CA HIS A 14 -16.26 -11.04 20.20
C HIS A 14 -16.71 -10.19 21.39
N ALA A 15 -16.32 -8.91 21.45
CA ALA A 15 -16.73 -7.97 22.50
C ALA A 15 -18.19 -7.51 22.39
N GLN A 16 -18.89 -7.82 21.29
CA GLN A 16 -20.29 -7.44 21.04
C GLN A 16 -21.14 -8.68 20.80
N GLY A 17 -21.09 -9.66 21.71
CA GLY A 17 -21.93 -10.85 21.67
C GLY A 17 -21.66 -11.80 20.48
N GLY A 18 -20.51 -11.72 19.83
CA GLY A 18 -20.19 -12.57 18.69
C GLY A 18 -20.85 -12.14 17.38
N ALA A 19 -21.32 -10.89 17.27
CA ALA A 19 -21.92 -10.37 16.04
C ALA A 19 -20.98 -10.56 14.84
N ARG A 20 -21.51 -11.05 13.72
CA ARG A 20 -20.79 -11.26 12.48
C ARG A 20 -21.06 -10.10 11.51
N ILE A 21 -20.00 -9.57 10.92
CA ILE A 21 -20.07 -8.52 9.91
C ILE A 21 -19.42 -9.07 8.65
N ASP A 22 -20.23 -9.40 7.66
CA ASP A 22 -19.75 -9.79 6.33
C ASP A 22 -19.30 -8.52 5.61
N VAL A 23 -18.03 -8.50 5.14
CA VAL A 23 -17.43 -7.30 4.54
C VAL A 23 -17.15 -7.50 3.07
N ILE A 24 -16.65 -8.68 2.68
CA ILE A 24 -16.34 -9.04 1.30
C ILE A 24 -16.92 -10.41 0.99
N HIS A 25 -17.56 -10.53 -0.18
CA HIS A 25 -18.13 -11.78 -0.67
C HIS A 25 -17.76 -12.02 -2.12
N GLY A 26 -17.03 -13.10 -2.38
CA GLY A 26 -16.74 -13.59 -3.73
C GLY A 26 -15.88 -12.65 -4.58
N ALA A 27 -15.03 -11.79 -3.99
CA ALA A 27 -14.22 -10.86 -4.75
C ALA A 27 -13.27 -11.59 -5.70
N THR A 28 -13.37 -11.26 -7.00
CA THR A 28 -12.56 -11.85 -8.06
C THR A 28 -12.08 -10.77 -9.00
N PHE A 29 -10.78 -10.54 -9.02
CA PHE A 29 -10.10 -9.62 -9.94
C PHE A 29 -8.59 -9.88 -9.97
N SER A 30 -7.90 -9.30 -10.95
CA SER A 30 -6.44 -9.37 -11.03
C SER A 30 -5.87 -8.00 -11.38
N VAL A 31 -4.60 -7.73 -11.08
CA VAL A 31 -3.83 -6.56 -11.54
C VAL A 31 -2.54 -7.08 -12.13
N GLY A 32 -2.32 -6.78 -13.41
CA GLY A 32 -1.16 -7.24 -14.18
C GLY A 32 0.10 -6.38 -13.97
N PRO A 33 1.26 -6.83 -14.50
CA PRO A 33 2.48 -6.01 -14.53
C PRO A 33 2.26 -4.73 -15.35
N GLY A 34 2.73 -3.60 -14.85
CA GLY A 34 2.58 -2.30 -15.50
C GLY A 34 1.15 -1.74 -15.46
N GLU A 35 0.24 -2.37 -14.73
CA GLU A 35 -1.13 -1.94 -14.55
C GLU A 35 -1.33 -1.26 -13.19
N CYS A 36 -2.07 -0.17 -13.18
CA CYS A 36 -2.56 0.49 -11.97
C CYS A 36 -4.09 0.39 -11.92
N ALA A 37 -4.65 -0.27 -10.91
CA ALA A 37 -6.08 -0.35 -10.68
C ALA A 37 -6.48 0.39 -9.40
N ALA A 38 -7.60 1.11 -9.44
CA ALA A 38 -8.16 1.78 -8.27
C ALA A 38 -9.29 0.95 -7.64
N LEU A 39 -9.25 0.74 -6.33
CA LEU A 39 -10.41 0.29 -5.57
C LEU A 39 -11.34 1.46 -5.31
N THR A 40 -12.57 1.36 -5.81
CA THR A 40 -13.64 2.38 -5.64
C THR A 40 -14.80 1.82 -4.81
N GLY A 41 -15.76 2.68 -4.48
CA GLY A 41 -16.92 2.33 -3.66
C GLY A 41 -17.06 3.21 -2.43
N PRO A 42 -18.20 3.17 -1.74
CA PRO A 42 -18.50 4.01 -0.58
C PRO A 42 -17.55 3.74 0.60
N SER A 43 -17.57 4.64 1.59
CA SER A 43 -16.88 4.38 2.86
C SER A 43 -17.46 3.13 3.52
N GLY A 44 -16.61 2.28 4.08
CA GLY A 44 -17.03 1.01 4.67
C GLY A 44 -17.23 -0.15 3.69
N ALA A 45 -17.14 0.04 2.37
CA ALA A 45 -17.31 -1.03 1.36
C ALA A 45 -16.25 -2.16 1.44
N GLY A 46 -15.21 -2.03 2.26
CA GLY A 46 -14.19 -3.07 2.39
C GLY A 46 -12.90 -2.83 1.62
N LYS A 47 -12.69 -1.64 1.01
CA LYS A 47 -11.45 -1.31 0.25
C LYS A 47 -10.18 -1.59 1.05
N SER A 48 -10.06 -1.01 2.25
CA SER A 48 -8.90 -1.22 3.12
C SER A 48 -8.84 -2.66 3.66
N THR A 49 -9.96 -3.39 3.74
CA THR A 49 -9.99 -4.81 4.09
C THR A 49 -9.32 -5.64 3.00
N ILE A 50 -9.65 -5.39 1.72
CA ILE A 50 -8.98 -6.03 0.57
C ILE A 50 -7.48 -5.74 0.61
N MET A 51 -7.06 -4.47 0.77
CA MET A 51 -5.64 -4.10 0.86
C MET A 51 -4.91 -4.85 1.98
N ARG A 52 -5.54 -4.95 3.16
CA ARG A 52 -4.96 -5.66 4.32
C ARG A 52 -4.93 -7.17 4.13
N MET A 53 -5.87 -7.76 3.40
CA MET A 53 -5.82 -9.19 3.03
C MET A 53 -4.70 -9.46 2.04
N ILE A 54 -4.54 -8.64 0.99
CA ILE A 54 -3.44 -8.75 0.02
C ILE A 54 -2.08 -8.59 0.71
N TRP A 55 -1.99 -7.64 1.66
CA TRP A 55 -0.78 -7.46 2.49
C TRP A 55 -0.53 -8.62 3.45
N GLY A 56 -1.53 -9.50 3.68
CA GLY A 56 -1.44 -10.63 4.61
C GLY A 56 -1.60 -10.25 6.09
N ASN A 57 -2.24 -9.12 6.40
CA ASN A 57 -2.61 -8.74 7.77
C ASN A 57 -3.92 -9.38 8.20
N TYR A 58 -4.81 -9.65 7.25
CA TYR A 58 -6.06 -10.37 7.48
C TYR A 58 -6.08 -11.63 6.63
N LEU A 59 -6.52 -12.73 7.21
CA LEU A 59 -6.75 -13.96 6.46
C LEU A 59 -8.11 -13.90 5.77
N ALA A 60 -8.17 -14.33 4.51
CA ALA A 60 -9.42 -14.61 3.83
C ALA A 60 -10.08 -15.85 4.45
N GLU A 61 -11.42 -15.86 4.53
CA GLU A 61 -12.18 -17.03 4.99
C GLU A 61 -12.38 -18.04 3.85
N ALA A 62 -12.50 -17.54 2.62
CA ALA A 62 -12.63 -18.36 1.41
C ALA A 62 -11.87 -17.72 0.25
N GLY A 63 -11.63 -18.51 -0.78
CA GLY A 63 -10.92 -18.08 -1.98
C GLY A 63 -9.41 -18.17 -1.89
N SER A 64 -8.73 -17.54 -2.84
CA SER A 64 -7.28 -17.44 -2.89
C SER A 64 -6.83 -16.01 -3.20
N ILE A 65 -5.69 -15.61 -2.66
CA ILE A 65 -5.06 -14.31 -2.91
C ILE A 65 -3.61 -14.57 -3.30
N ARG A 66 -3.28 -14.38 -4.57
CA ARG A 66 -1.91 -14.57 -5.05
C ARG A 66 -1.24 -13.22 -5.31
N VAL A 67 -0.05 -13.04 -4.75
CA VAL A 67 0.80 -11.87 -4.99
C VAL A 67 2.16 -12.35 -5.47
N CYS A 68 2.54 -11.97 -6.68
CA CYS A 68 3.80 -12.41 -7.30
C CYS A 68 4.00 -13.94 -7.29
N GLY A 69 2.89 -14.71 -7.41
CA GLY A 69 2.89 -16.17 -7.40
C GLY A 69 2.77 -16.82 -6.01
N VAL A 70 2.80 -16.05 -4.93
CA VAL A 70 2.62 -16.55 -3.55
C VAL A 70 1.16 -16.40 -3.13
N ASP A 71 0.50 -17.50 -2.73
CA ASP A 71 -0.85 -17.46 -2.16
C ASP A 71 -0.78 -16.99 -0.69
N VAL A 72 -1.00 -15.69 -0.45
CA VAL A 72 -0.88 -15.08 0.88
C VAL A 72 -1.96 -15.55 1.87
N ALA A 73 -3.06 -16.14 1.37
CA ALA A 73 -4.11 -16.68 2.24
C ALA A 73 -3.69 -18.01 2.89
N ARG A 74 -2.75 -18.73 2.26
CA ARG A 74 -2.28 -20.07 2.69
C ARG A 74 -0.78 -20.11 3.02
N ALA A 75 -0.05 -19.02 2.71
CA ALA A 75 1.38 -18.95 2.93
C ALA A 75 1.71 -18.93 4.42
N GLU A 76 2.82 -19.58 4.77
CA GLU A 76 3.38 -19.44 6.11
C GLU A 76 3.88 -18.01 6.37
N PRO A 77 3.89 -17.54 7.63
CA PRO A 77 4.32 -16.18 7.95
C PRO A 77 5.67 -15.79 7.38
N ARG A 78 6.63 -16.70 7.32
CA ARG A 78 7.96 -16.47 6.73
C ARG A 78 7.91 -16.16 5.23
N GLN A 79 6.99 -16.80 4.48
CA GLN A 79 6.82 -16.57 3.05
C GLN A 79 6.19 -15.19 2.79
N VAL A 80 5.21 -14.79 3.60
CA VAL A 80 4.61 -13.44 3.55
C VAL A 80 5.67 -12.39 3.89
N LEU A 81 6.51 -12.62 4.90
CA LEU A 81 7.61 -11.71 5.23
C LEU A 81 8.65 -11.61 4.11
N ALA A 82 9.02 -12.72 3.47
CA ALA A 82 9.91 -12.73 2.31
C ALA A 82 9.31 -11.93 1.13
N LEU A 83 8.01 -12.11 0.86
CA LEU A 83 7.29 -11.36 -0.16
C LEU A 83 7.32 -9.85 0.11
N ARG A 84 7.04 -9.42 1.35
CA ARG A 84 7.08 -8.00 1.77
C ARG A 84 8.49 -7.40 1.69
N ARG A 85 9.52 -8.20 1.96
CA ARG A 85 10.93 -7.75 1.86
C ARG A 85 11.37 -7.56 0.43
N GLY A 86 10.98 -8.46 -0.48
CA GLY A 86 11.55 -8.50 -1.84
C GLY A 86 10.64 -7.94 -2.93
N ALA A 87 9.37 -8.30 -2.95
CA ALA A 87 8.51 -8.10 -4.12
C ALA A 87 7.31 -7.17 -3.90
N MET A 88 6.82 -7.03 -2.66
CA MET A 88 5.62 -6.26 -2.37
C MET A 88 5.93 -5.02 -1.53
N GLY A 89 5.41 -3.85 -1.95
CA GLY A 89 5.46 -2.60 -1.20
C GLY A 89 4.08 -2.15 -0.74
N TYR A 90 4.03 -1.35 0.33
CA TYR A 90 2.78 -0.78 0.84
C TYR A 90 3.00 0.63 1.38
N VAL A 91 2.36 1.60 0.75
CA VAL A 91 2.15 2.94 1.29
C VAL A 91 0.80 2.92 2.00
N SER A 92 0.83 2.75 3.31
CA SER A 92 -0.37 2.73 4.15
C SER A 92 -0.85 4.15 4.47
N GLN A 93 -2.10 4.30 4.87
CA GLN A 93 -2.68 5.59 5.25
C GLN A 93 -1.90 6.31 6.37
N PHE A 94 -1.28 5.55 7.27
CA PHE A 94 -0.48 6.09 8.37
C PHE A 94 0.91 5.46 8.40
N LEU A 95 1.93 6.28 8.51
CA LEU A 95 3.31 5.82 8.67
C LEU A 95 3.48 5.08 10.01
N ARG A 96 3.96 3.85 9.93
CA ARG A 96 4.35 3.08 11.12
C ARG A 96 5.85 2.90 11.14
N VAL A 97 6.49 3.46 12.14
CA VAL A 97 7.96 3.43 12.30
C VAL A 97 8.34 3.03 13.71
N VAL A 98 9.57 2.53 13.84
CA VAL A 98 10.18 2.29 15.14
C VAL A 98 10.57 3.64 15.76
N PRO A 99 10.25 3.88 17.05
CA PRO A 99 10.66 5.11 17.73
C PRO A 99 12.18 5.32 17.68
N ARG A 100 12.61 6.58 17.64
CA ARG A 100 14.01 7.01 17.67
C ARG A 100 14.85 6.61 16.44
N VAL A 101 14.23 6.18 15.34
CA VAL A 101 14.89 5.97 14.06
C VAL A 101 14.68 7.21 13.20
N GLY A 102 15.75 7.74 12.61
CA GLY A 102 15.69 8.95 11.75
C GLY A 102 14.95 8.68 10.44
N ALA A 103 14.37 9.74 9.86
CA ALA A 103 13.61 9.64 8.61
C ALA A 103 14.43 9.04 7.46
N VAL A 104 15.71 9.40 7.35
CA VAL A 104 16.59 8.85 6.32
C VAL A 104 16.80 7.34 6.49
N ASP A 105 16.99 6.85 7.72
CA ASP A 105 17.14 5.43 7.97
C ASP A 105 15.83 4.66 7.74
N VAL A 106 14.68 5.27 8.07
CA VAL A 106 13.34 4.72 7.77
C VAL A 106 13.15 4.51 6.27
N VAL A 107 13.61 5.46 5.45
CA VAL A 107 13.49 5.37 3.98
C VAL A 107 14.55 4.45 3.39
N ALA A 108 15.75 4.38 3.96
CA ALA A 108 16.82 3.50 3.51
C ALA A 108 16.57 2.02 3.85
N GLU A 109 15.80 1.73 4.90
CA GLU A 109 15.57 0.35 5.42
C GLU A 109 15.15 -0.63 4.32
N PRO A 110 14.17 -0.36 3.42
CA PRO A 110 13.79 -1.30 2.37
C PRO A 110 14.92 -1.61 1.38
N LEU A 111 15.82 -0.67 1.14
CA LEU A 111 16.97 -0.82 0.26
C LEU A 111 18.05 -1.70 0.90
N LEU A 112 18.32 -1.46 2.18
CA LEU A 112 19.26 -2.28 2.98
C LEU A 112 18.77 -3.74 3.09
N VAL A 113 17.47 -3.93 3.31
CA VAL A 113 16.85 -5.26 3.34
C VAL A 113 16.94 -5.95 1.97
N ALA A 114 16.93 -5.20 0.87
CA ALA A 114 17.15 -5.71 -0.48
C ALA A 114 18.63 -6.00 -0.80
N GLY A 115 19.56 -5.74 0.13
CA GLY A 115 20.99 -6.00 -0.02
C GLY A 115 21.79 -4.87 -0.65
N MET A 116 21.21 -3.66 -0.77
CA MET A 116 21.95 -2.47 -1.26
C MET A 116 23.00 -2.05 -0.22
N ASP A 117 24.14 -1.58 -0.71
CA ASP A 117 25.15 -0.95 0.15
C ASP A 117 24.59 0.23 0.92
N ARG A 118 25.10 0.45 2.16
CA ARG A 118 24.56 1.45 3.07
C ARG A 118 24.66 2.88 2.49
N ASP A 119 25.79 3.24 1.93
CA ASP A 119 25.99 4.61 1.42
C ASP A 119 25.09 4.87 0.21
N ALA A 120 24.95 3.87 -0.68
CA ALA A 120 24.02 3.93 -1.81
C ALA A 120 22.55 3.99 -1.34
N ALA A 121 22.16 3.22 -0.31
CA ALA A 121 20.83 3.23 0.26
C ALA A 121 20.49 4.59 0.89
N VAL A 122 21.42 5.17 1.64
CA VAL A 122 21.26 6.51 2.25
C VAL A 122 21.16 7.57 1.16
N ALA A 123 22.05 7.57 0.16
CA ALA A 123 21.98 8.53 -0.95
C ALA A 123 20.65 8.47 -1.71
N ARG A 124 20.10 7.27 -1.95
CA ARG A 124 18.79 7.08 -2.56
C ARG A 124 17.66 7.60 -1.65
N ALA A 125 17.73 7.34 -0.36
CA ALA A 125 16.76 7.84 0.62
C ALA A 125 16.75 9.37 0.67
N GLU A 126 17.92 10.01 0.72
CA GLU A 126 18.08 11.46 0.68
C GLU A 126 17.52 12.09 -0.60
N ALA A 127 17.75 11.46 -1.75
CA ALA A 127 17.21 11.91 -3.03
C ALA A 127 15.65 11.88 -3.01
N LEU A 128 15.04 10.83 -2.47
CA LEU A 128 13.58 10.73 -2.35
C LEU A 128 13.01 11.73 -1.35
N LEU A 129 13.65 11.91 -0.19
CA LEU A 129 13.25 12.91 0.81
C LEU A 129 13.34 14.32 0.24
N THR A 130 14.38 14.63 -0.54
CA THR A 130 14.53 15.90 -1.26
C THR A 130 13.40 16.09 -2.26
N ARG A 131 13.14 15.09 -3.10
CA ARG A 131 12.10 15.14 -4.14
C ARG A 131 10.70 15.35 -3.55
N LEU A 132 10.44 14.79 -2.36
CA LEU A 132 9.19 14.94 -1.60
C LEU A 132 9.19 16.13 -0.63
N ASN A 133 10.14 17.06 -0.78
CA ASN A 133 10.22 18.29 0.00
C ASN A 133 10.20 18.07 1.54
N VAL A 134 10.84 17.00 2.02
CA VAL A 134 11.06 16.78 3.44
C VAL A 134 12.26 17.62 3.88
N PRO A 135 12.12 18.58 4.82
CA PRO A 135 13.22 19.45 5.25
C PRO A 135 14.43 18.64 5.74
N ARG A 136 15.63 19.04 5.33
CA ARG A 136 16.88 18.34 5.74
C ARG A 136 17.07 18.30 7.26
N THR A 137 16.58 19.31 7.96
CA THR A 137 16.61 19.38 9.43
C THR A 137 15.84 18.27 10.12
N LEU A 138 14.92 17.62 9.41
CA LEU A 138 14.10 16.51 9.92
C LEU A 138 14.71 15.12 9.65
N TRP A 139 15.70 15.01 8.76
CA TRP A 139 16.17 13.71 8.27
C TRP A 139 16.76 12.79 9.35
N THR A 140 17.40 13.37 10.34
CA THR A 140 17.98 12.63 11.50
C THR A 140 16.98 12.42 12.64
N LEU A 141 15.81 13.08 12.56
CA LEU A 141 14.78 13.01 13.59
C LEU A 141 13.77 11.89 13.29
N SER A 142 13.15 11.36 14.35
CA SER A 142 12.11 10.35 14.20
C SER A 142 10.85 10.95 13.59
N PRO A 143 10.30 10.32 12.52
CA PRO A 143 9.07 10.80 11.90
C PRO A 143 7.85 10.84 12.82
N MET A 144 7.89 10.17 13.98
CA MET A 144 6.80 10.23 14.97
C MET A 144 6.53 11.64 15.50
N THR A 145 7.50 12.54 15.40
CA THR A 145 7.38 13.94 15.86
C THR A 145 6.97 14.91 14.75
N PHE A 146 6.79 14.43 13.53
CA PHE A 146 6.51 15.24 12.35
C PHE A 146 5.02 15.56 12.24
N SER A 147 4.69 16.60 11.49
CA SER A 147 3.31 16.85 11.05
C SER A 147 2.77 15.69 10.19
N GLY A 148 1.45 15.54 10.09
CA GLY A 148 0.84 14.48 9.30
C GLY A 148 1.29 14.49 7.84
N GLY A 149 1.45 15.66 7.23
CA GLY A 149 1.94 15.78 5.86
C GLY A 149 3.40 15.37 5.69
N GLU A 150 4.27 15.69 6.65
CA GLU A 150 5.67 15.25 6.64
C GLU A 150 5.78 13.75 6.86
N GLN A 151 4.99 13.19 7.78
CA GLN A 151 4.91 11.73 7.96
C GLN A 151 4.46 11.03 6.69
N GLN A 152 3.47 11.57 5.99
CA GLN A 152 2.99 11.01 4.74
C GLN A 152 4.05 11.04 3.65
N ARG A 153 4.82 12.13 3.52
CA ARG A 153 5.94 12.21 2.57
C ARG A 153 7.04 11.20 2.87
N VAL A 154 7.39 10.99 4.14
CA VAL A 154 8.35 9.92 4.55
C VAL A 154 7.79 8.53 4.25
N ASN A 155 6.49 8.31 4.48
CA ASN A 155 5.81 7.05 4.16
C ASN A 155 5.88 6.72 2.68
N ILE A 156 5.62 7.72 1.82
CA ILE A 156 5.72 7.61 0.37
C ILE A 156 7.17 7.34 -0.05
N ALA A 157 8.14 8.14 0.46
CA ALA A 157 9.56 7.92 0.19
C ALA A 157 9.98 6.48 0.50
N ARG A 158 9.58 5.95 1.66
CA ARG A 158 9.84 4.55 2.07
C ARG A 158 9.19 3.55 1.12
N GLY A 159 7.93 3.77 0.73
CA GLY A 159 7.19 2.86 -0.15
C GLY A 159 7.79 2.74 -1.55
N PHE A 160 8.33 3.85 -2.06
CA PHE A 160 8.96 3.94 -3.38
C PHE A 160 10.51 3.84 -3.36
N ALA A 161 11.13 3.61 -2.20
CA ALA A 161 12.58 3.53 -2.09
C ALA A 161 13.16 2.39 -2.94
N ALA A 162 12.63 1.19 -2.78
CA ALA A 162 13.06 0.00 -3.53
C ALA A 162 12.07 -0.35 -4.65
N PRO A 163 12.54 -0.84 -5.82
CA PRO A 163 11.68 -1.38 -6.86
C PRO A 163 10.80 -2.51 -6.32
N ARG A 164 9.51 -2.52 -6.67
CA ARG A 164 8.54 -3.52 -6.22
C ARG A 164 7.76 -4.08 -7.41
N ARG A 165 7.54 -5.38 -7.42
CA ARG A 165 6.70 -6.03 -8.44
C ARG A 165 5.20 -5.84 -8.18
N ALA A 166 4.81 -5.71 -6.92
CA ALA A 166 3.45 -5.37 -6.50
C ALA A 166 3.51 -4.20 -5.52
N LEU A 167 2.66 -3.19 -5.71
CA LEU A 167 2.63 -1.99 -4.87
C LEU A 167 1.19 -1.69 -4.46
N LEU A 168 0.97 -1.58 -3.16
CA LEU A 168 -0.30 -1.21 -2.55
C LEU A 168 -0.24 0.24 -2.09
N LEU A 169 -1.21 1.06 -2.49
CA LEU A 169 -1.27 2.50 -2.21
C LEU A 169 -2.59 2.85 -1.52
N ASP A 170 -2.56 3.13 -0.23
CA ASP A 170 -3.75 3.50 0.55
C ASP A 170 -3.77 5.01 0.77
N GLU A 171 -4.52 5.72 -0.06
CA GLU A 171 -4.65 7.18 -0.08
C GLU A 171 -3.31 7.93 -0.19
N PRO A 172 -2.45 7.62 -1.19
CA PRO A 172 -1.08 8.14 -1.23
C PRO A 172 -1.01 9.66 -1.44
N THR A 173 -2.08 10.27 -1.96
CA THR A 173 -2.15 11.72 -2.22
C THR A 173 -2.91 12.50 -1.16
N ALA A 174 -3.44 11.82 -0.12
CA ALA A 174 -4.18 12.49 0.95
C ALA A 174 -3.27 13.46 1.74
N SER A 175 -3.83 14.60 2.13
CA SER A 175 -3.15 15.63 2.93
C SER A 175 -1.86 16.21 2.33
N LEU A 176 -1.66 16.06 1.02
CA LEU A 176 -0.55 16.66 0.30
C LEU A 176 -0.97 17.94 -0.43
N ASP A 177 -0.06 18.92 -0.43
CA ASP A 177 -0.18 20.10 -1.29
C ASP A 177 -0.04 19.71 -2.78
N PRO A 178 -0.44 20.59 -3.73
CA PRO A 178 -0.42 20.27 -5.16
C PRO A 178 0.96 19.86 -5.69
N MET A 179 2.04 20.47 -5.21
CA MET A 179 3.41 20.16 -5.66
C MET A 179 3.83 18.76 -5.24
N ASN A 180 3.62 18.42 -3.97
CA ASN A 180 3.95 17.08 -3.46
C ASN A 180 3.04 16.01 -4.06
N ARG A 181 1.75 16.33 -4.35
CA ARG A 181 0.85 15.44 -5.08
C ARG A 181 1.40 15.10 -6.45
N GLU A 182 1.87 16.08 -7.21
CA GLU A 182 2.48 15.88 -8.52
C GLU A 182 3.65 14.90 -8.46
N VAL A 183 4.56 15.10 -7.51
CA VAL A 183 5.70 14.17 -7.30
C VAL A 183 5.24 12.73 -7.04
N VAL A 184 4.16 12.55 -6.27
CA VAL A 184 3.63 11.21 -5.98
C VAL A 184 3.06 10.57 -7.24
N LEU A 185 2.33 11.32 -8.08
CA LEU A 185 1.79 10.81 -9.33
C LEU A 185 2.90 10.39 -10.30
N GLU A 186 3.96 11.19 -10.42
CA GLU A 186 5.16 10.81 -11.20
C GLU A 186 5.85 9.55 -10.66
N LEU A 187 5.93 9.37 -9.33
CA LEU A 187 6.48 8.16 -8.72
C LEU A 187 5.64 6.92 -9.07
N ILE A 188 4.31 7.06 -9.09
CA ILE A 188 3.38 5.99 -9.47
C ILE A 188 3.56 5.66 -10.95
N GLU A 189 3.60 6.67 -11.82
CA GLU A 189 3.83 6.49 -13.26
C GLU A 189 5.16 5.79 -13.56
N ALA A 190 6.23 6.18 -12.88
CA ALA A 190 7.53 5.54 -12.99
C ALA A 190 7.49 4.07 -12.55
N ALA A 191 6.91 3.78 -11.38
CA ALA A 191 6.79 2.41 -10.89
C ALA A 191 5.93 1.53 -11.84
N LYS A 192 4.88 2.10 -12.43
CA LYS A 192 4.05 1.44 -13.46
C LYS A 192 4.86 1.16 -14.72
N ALA A 193 5.64 2.13 -15.19
CA ALA A 193 6.52 1.96 -16.37
C ALA A 193 7.60 0.89 -16.12
N ASP A 194 8.09 0.76 -14.88
CA ASP A 194 9.03 -0.29 -14.45
C ASP A 194 8.36 -1.68 -14.29
N GLY A 195 7.06 -1.79 -14.62
CA GLY A 195 6.33 -3.05 -14.62
C GLY A 195 5.71 -3.45 -13.28
N ALA A 196 5.60 -2.57 -12.32
CA ALA A 196 4.90 -2.85 -11.08
C ALA A 196 3.39 -3.02 -11.31
N ALA A 197 2.78 -4.03 -10.67
CA ALA A 197 1.34 -4.15 -10.54
C ALA A 197 0.89 -3.29 -9.35
N ILE A 198 0.09 -2.26 -9.59
CA ILE A 198 -0.27 -1.26 -8.58
C ILE A 198 -1.76 -1.36 -8.27
N LEU A 199 -2.12 -1.53 -7.00
CA LEU A 199 -3.49 -1.46 -6.52
C LEU A 199 -3.61 -0.32 -5.53
N GLY A 200 -4.48 0.66 -5.80
CA GLY A 200 -4.57 1.86 -4.99
C GLY A 200 -6.00 2.22 -4.55
N ILE A 201 -6.09 2.97 -3.46
CA ILE A 201 -7.29 3.69 -3.04
C ILE A 201 -6.98 5.18 -3.25
N PHE A 202 -7.77 5.86 -4.09
CA PHE A 202 -7.60 7.27 -4.42
C PHE A 202 -8.93 7.99 -4.23
N HIS A 203 -8.97 8.99 -3.36
CA HIS A 203 -10.15 9.86 -3.21
C HIS A 203 -10.20 10.96 -4.27
N ASP A 204 -9.04 11.43 -4.72
CA ASP A 204 -8.93 12.45 -5.76
C ASP A 204 -9.21 11.82 -7.14
N ALA A 205 -10.31 12.23 -7.78
CA ALA A 205 -10.71 11.74 -9.10
C ALA A 205 -9.70 12.10 -10.20
N ALA A 206 -9.05 13.27 -10.12
CA ALA A 206 -8.06 13.68 -11.10
C ALA A 206 -6.78 12.84 -10.99
N ALA A 207 -6.31 12.58 -9.76
CA ALA A 207 -5.19 11.68 -9.51
C ALA A 207 -5.50 10.28 -10.04
N ARG A 208 -6.69 9.75 -9.74
CA ARG A 208 -7.13 8.44 -10.22
C ARG A 208 -7.18 8.34 -11.74
N ALA A 209 -7.79 9.34 -12.39
CA ALA A 209 -7.88 9.38 -13.86
C ALA A 209 -6.51 9.44 -14.55
N ARG A 210 -5.50 10.02 -13.89
CA ARG A 210 -4.15 10.15 -14.45
C ARG A 210 -3.35 8.84 -14.36
N VAL A 211 -3.38 8.16 -13.24
CA VAL A 211 -2.45 7.02 -13.00
C VAL A 211 -3.09 5.66 -13.15
N CYS A 212 -4.43 5.54 -12.99
CA CYS A 212 -5.11 4.25 -13.03
C CYS A 212 -5.62 3.92 -14.43
N ASP A 213 -5.46 2.68 -14.85
CA ASP A 213 -5.96 2.14 -16.12
C ASP A 213 -7.43 1.73 -16.00
N ARG A 214 -7.87 1.35 -14.80
CA ARG A 214 -9.26 0.97 -14.52
C ARG A 214 -9.62 1.09 -13.05
N GLU A 215 -10.91 1.01 -12.80
CA GLU A 215 -11.50 1.00 -11.47
C GLU A 215 -12.11 -0.38 -11.17
N ILE A 216 -12.04 -0.78 -9.89
CA ILE A 216 -12.66 -1.99 -9.36
C ILE A 216 -13.63 -1.55 -8.28
N ASP A 217 -14.93 -1.66 -8.57
CA ASP A 217 -15.97 -1.32 -7.59
C ASP A 217 -16.07 -2.40 -6.53
N VAL A 218 -15.62 -2.08 -5.32
CA VAL A 218 -15.69 -2.96 -4.16
C VAL A 218 -17.13 -3.15 -3.67
N GLY A 219 -18.03 -2.20 -3.98
CA GLY A 219 -19.46 -2.34 -3.70
C GLY A 219 -20.07 -3.59 -4.33
N ALA A 220 -19.56 -4.03 -5.49
CA ALA A 220 -20.00 -5.25 -6.14
C ALA A 220 -19.69 -6.55 -5.33
N PHE A 221 -18.75 -6.47 -4.39
CA PHE A 221 -18.36 -7.58 -3.51
C PHE A 221 -18.85 -7.39 -2.07
N SER A 222 -19.50 -6.28 -1.76
CA SER A 222 -20.11 -6.07 -0.45
C SER A 222 -21.38 -6.89 -0.36
N PRO A 223 -21.61 -7.65 0.73
CA PRO A 223 -22.90 -8.26 0.94
C PRO A 223 -23.95 -7.14 0.94
N GLY A 224 -24.97 -7.27 0.10
CA GLY A 224 -26.04 -6.29 0.02
C GLY A 224 -26.56 -6.01 1.44
N VAL A 225 -26.64 -4.74 1.81
CA VAL A 225 -27.42 -4.34 2.98
C VAL A 225 -28.83 -4.82 2.65
N ALA A 226 -29.24 -5.91 3.28
CA ALA A 226 -30.64 -6.33 3.21
C ALA A 226 -31.49 -5.13 3.65
N ALA A 227 -32.24 -4.57 2.69
CA ALA A 227 -33.14 -3.46 2.92
C ALA A 227 -34.29 -3.87 3.83
#